data_4832c71a1f2c440f7204838e18d898f1
#
_entry.id   4832c71a1f2c440f7204838e18d898f1
#
_cell.length_a   1.000
_cell.length_b   1.000
_cell.length_c   1.000
_cell.angle_alpha   90.00
_cell.angle_beta   90.00
_cell.angle_gamma   90.00
#
_symmetry.space_group_name_H-M   'P 1'
#
loop_
_entity.id
_entity.type
_entity.pdbx_description
1 polymer ?
#
loop_
_entity_poly.entity_id
_entity_poly.type
_entity_poly.pdbx_seq_one_letter_code
_entity_poly.pdbx_strand_id
1 'polypeptide(L)'
;MSSAAVAFAQENHPRFLSELKDLLRIPSISTDPEHAKDCRHAAEVLVAELKRIGMENARIIETKGHPLVYADWLHAEGKPTALCYGHYDVQPPDPLDEWHTPPFEPTERNGNLYARGAVDDKGQMYMHVKSFESLLAATGKLPINVRVLLEGEEEVGGEGIASYVASKPADLKADFALVSDTELFAPGLPTLCVGLRGMIYTELEVRGAKTDLHSGMYGGAAPNPFVALAQIIAKLKDENGHILIPGFYDDIVPPSKEELAAWSSLPFDEEEYREKEVGAKTLVGEAGYSVMERTWARPTVEVHGIPGGFTGVGAKTVIPAKATAKISMRLVNDMTPAKSFQQYKSYVEKIAPKGVDVSVRLIHSGDPCLIPVDNPYIQAATRALHEVWGKDTVFIRSGGSIPIVGDFDRHLGLPSVMMGFGLPDDNLHAPNEKFHLKNFELGITSIIRFLEETGR
;
A
#
# COMPACT_ATOMS: atom_id res chain seq x y z
N MET A 1 -22.73 26.07 -4.04
CA MET A 1 -23.28 25.77 -5.40
C MET A 1 -22.40 24.71 -6.04
N SER A 2 -22.99 23.71 -6.68
CA SER A 2 -22.19 22.70 -7.41
C SER A 2 -21.39 23.39 -8.52
N SER A 3 -20.09 23.07 -8.68
CA SER A 3 -19.32 23.54 -9.83
C SER A 3 -19.81 22.86 -11.11
N ALA A 4 -19.56 23.49 -12.27
CA ALA A 4 -19.91 22.90 -13.55
C ALA A 4 -19.27 21.51 -13.76
N ALA A 5 -18.06 21.32 -13.25
CA ALA A 5 -17.35 20.04 -13.30
C ALA A 5 -18.03 18.95 -12.46
N VAL A 6 -18.50 19.29 -11.25
CA VAL A 6 -19.26 18.35 -10.41
C VAL A 6 -20.60 17.98 -11.08
N ALA A 7 -21.31 18.93 -11.66
CA ALA A 7 -22.53 18.65 -12.40
C ALA A 7 -22.27 17.72 -13.60
N PHE A 8 -21.20 17.98 -14.35
CA PHE A 8 -20.79 17.11 -15.46
C PHE A 8 -20.47 15.69 -14.98
N ALA A 9 -19.72 15.54 -13.86
CA ALA A 9 -19.40 14.24 -13.29
C ALA A 9 -20.67 13.46 -12.90
N GLN A 10 -21.63 14.12 -12.25
CA GLN A 10 -22.90 13.50 -11.84
C GLN A 10 -23.74 13.05 -13.05
N GLU A 11 -23.83 13.86 -14.09
CA GLU A 11 -24.55 13.53 -15.32
C GLU A 11 -23.89 12.34 -16.05
N ASN A 12 -22.56 12.25 -16.04
CA ASN A 12 -21.80 11.22 -16.74
C ASN A 12 -21.44 9.99 -15.87
N HIS A 13 -21.88 9.94 -14.62
CA HIS A 13 -21.55 8.83 -13.72
C HIS A 13 -21.85 7.43 -14.30
N PRO A 14 -22.99 7.16 -14.98
CA PRO A 14 -23.26 5.85 -15.59
C PRO A 14 -22.22 5.48 -16.66
N ARG A 15 -21.76 6.44 -17.45
CA ARG A 15 -20.71 6.25 -18.46
C ARG A 15 -19.36 5.96 -17.77
N PHE A 16 -19.00 6.74 -16.76
CA PHE A 16 -17.75 6.55 -16.00
C PHE A 16 -17.68 5.15 -15.36
N LEU A 17 -18.80 4.70 -14.81
CA LEU A 17 -18.90 3.35 -14.26
C LEU A 17 -18.75 2.27 -15.34
N SER A 18 -19.34 2.47 -16.52
CA SER A 18 -19.20 1.54 -17.65
C SER A 18 -17.74 1.47 -18.12
N GLU A 19 -17.08 2.60 -18.26
CA GLU A 19 -15.66 2.68 -18.66
C GLU A 19 -14.73 2.06 -17.60
N LEU A 20 -15.01 2.24 -16.31
CA LEU A 20 -14.30 1.54 -15.23
C LEU A 20 -14.46 0.02 -15.36
N LYS A 21 -15.66 -0.47 -15.62
CA LYS A 21 -15.90 -1.91 -15.82
C LYS A 21 -15.10 -2.47 -17.00
N ASP A 22 -14.95 -1.70 -18.09
CA ASP A 22 -14.13 -2.12 -19.22
C ASP A 22 -12.64 -2.25 -18.83
N LEU A 23 -12.12 -1.33 -18.00
CA LEU A 23 -10.77 -1.41 -17.46
C LEU A 23 -10.60 -2.59 -16.49
N LEU A 24 -11.60 -2.89 -15.67
CA LEU A 24 -11.58 -4.00 -14.72
C LEU A 24 -11.60 -5.39 -15.39
N ARG A 25 -12.11 -5.49 -16.62
CA ARG A 25 -12.09 -6.74 -17.39
C ARG A 25 -10.69 -7.13 -17.86
N ILE A 26 -9.72 -6.23 -17.81
CA ILE A 26 -8.33 -6.52 -18.19
C ILE A 26 -7.63 -7.16 -16.99
N PRO A 27 -7.22 -8.45 -17.06
CA PRO A 27 -6.58 -9.15 -15.94
C PRO A 27 -5.09 -8.77 -15.84
N SER A 28 -4.79 -7.55 -15.48
CA SER A 28 -3.41 -7.02 -15.37
C SER A 28 -2.69 -7.52 -14.12
N ILE A 29 -2.55 -8.85 -13.99
CA ILE A 29 -1.90 -9.50 -12.85
C ILE A 29 -0.39 -9.39 -13.03
N SER A 30 0.26 -8.50 -12.25
CA SER A 30 1.69 -8.20 -12.41
C SER A 30 2.62 -9.33 -11.98
N THR A 31 2.17 -10.17 -11.03
CA THR A 31 2.95 -11.30 -10.50
C THR A 31 3.08 -12.46 -11.49
N ASP A 32 2.19 -12.55 -12.50
CA ASP A 32 2.12 -13.66 -13.44
C ASP A 32 2.65 -13.25 -14.81
N PRO A 33 3.77 -13.85 -15.27
CA PRO A 33 4.32 -13.57 -16.61
C PRO A 33 3.36 -13.85 -17.76
N GLU A 34 2.37 -14.73 -17.61
CA GLU A 34 1.37 -15.01 -18.64
C GLU A 34 0.46 -13.79 -18.89
N HIS A 35 0.28 -12.94 -17.86
CA HIS A 35 -0.50 -11.70 -17.90
C HIS A 35 0.31 -10.43 -18.26
N ALA A 36 1.57 -10.56 -18.64
CA ALA A 36 2.40 -9.41 -19.03
C ALA A 36 1.81 -8.60 -20.20
N LYS A 37 1.09 -9.27 -21.12
CA LYS A 37 0.39 -8.60 -22.23
C LYS A 37 -0.85 -7.85 -21.75
N ASP A 38 -1.52 -8.34 -20.74
CA ASP A 38 -2.70 -7.69 -20.15
C ASP A 38 -2.30 -6.45 -19.37
N CYS A 39 -1.19 -6.48 -18.62
CA CYS A 39 -0.60 -5.29 -17.99
C CYS A 39 -0.28 -4.22 -19.05
N ARG A 40 0.38 -4.62 -20.14
CA ARG A 40 0.65 -3.68 -21.24
C ARG A 40 -0.61 -3.13 -21.90
N HIS A 41 -1.61 -3.97 -22.12
CA HIS A 41 -2.89 -3.55 -22.67
C HIS A 41 -3.60 -2.54 -21.76
N ALA A 42 -3.60 -2.75 -20.44
CA ALA A 42 -4.13 -1.79 -19.47
C ALA A 42 -3.43 -0.43 -19.59
N ALA A 43 -2.10 -0.41 -19.68
CA ALA A 43 -1.34 0.82 -19.90
C ALA A 43 -1.73 1.53 -21.22
N GLU A 44 -1.90 0.79 -22.29
CA GLU A 44 -2.29 1.33 -23.62
C GLU A 44 -3.70 1.95 -23.56
N VAL A 45 -4.65 1.28 -22.90
CA VAL A 45 -6.02 1.79 -22.67
C VAL A 45 -5.96 3.09 -21.88
N LEU A 46 -5.19 3.16 -20.80
CA LEU A 46 -5.05 4.37 -19.98
C LEU A 46 -4.40 5.52 -20.75
N VAL A 47 -3.37 5.26 -21.56
CA VAL A 47 -2.79 6.29 -22.45
C VAL A 47 -3.82 6.81 -23.44
N ALA A 48 -4.61 5.93 -24.05
CA ALA A 48 -5.66 6.33 -24.99
C ALA A 48 -6.74 7.18 -24.29
N GLU A 49 -7.12 6.79 -23.09
CA GLU A 49 -8.11 7.51 -22.30
C GLU A 49 -7.61 8.91 -21.88
N LEU A 50 -6.39 9.02 -21.37
CA LEU A 50 -5.77 10.30 -21.01
C LEU A 50 -5.70 11.25 -22.22
N LYS A 51 -5.36 10.75 -23.41
CA LYS A 51 -5.40 11.52 -24.65
C LYS A 51 -6.84 11.98 -25.00
N ARG A 52 -7.81 11.07 -24.89
CA ARG A 52 -9.22 11.35 -25.22
C ARG A 52 -9.78 12.48 -24.38
N ILE A 53 -9.44 12.53 -23.10
CA ILE A 53 -9.94 13.57 -22.19
C ILE A 53 -9.21 14.91 -22.30
N GLY A 54 -8.13 14.99 -23.11
CA GLY A 54 -7.39 16.22 -23.37
C GLY A 54 -6.13 16.41 -22.51
N MET A 55 -5.63 15.34 -21.87
CA MET A 55 -4.28 15.38 -21.27
C MET A 55 -3.22 15.31 -22.37
N GLU A 56 -2.12 16.01 -22.13
CA GLU A 56 -1.02 16.13 -23.09
C GLU A 56 0.12 15.16 -22.77
N ASN A 57 1.03 14.97 -23.71
CA ASN A 57 2.22 14.15 -23.59
C ASN A 57 1.94 12.70 -23.12
N ALA A 58 0.70 12.24 -23.23
CA ALA A 58 0.30 10.90 -22.80
C ALA A 58 1.06 9.82 -23.58
N ARG A 59 1.84 9.02 -22.84
CA ARG A 59 2.73 8.00 -23.39
C ARG A 59 3.00 6.86 -22.42
N ILE A 60 3.46 5.76 -22.96
CA ILE A 60 4.08 4.67 -22.20
C ILE A 60 5.56 5.01 -21.98
N ILE A 61 6.04 4.73 -20.77
CA ILE A 61 7.45 4.75 -20.42
C ILE A 61 7.86 3.30 -20.14
N GLU A 62 8.80 2.78 -20.92
CA GLU A 62 9.29 1.43 -20.75
C GLU A 62 10.18 1.31 -19.51
N THR A 63 9.99 0.24 -18.75
CA THR A 63 10.80 -0.15 -17.60
C THR A 63 11.45 -1.53 -17.85
N LYS A 64 12.14 -2.08 -16.86
CA LYS A 64 12.60 -3.47 -16.91
C LYS A 64 11.48 -4.48 -16.70
N GLY A 65 10.42 -4.07 -16.04
CA GLY A 65 9.22 -4.85 -15.78
C GLY A 65 8.02 -4.33 -16.56
N HIS A 66 6.90 -4.10 -15.89
CA HIS A 66 5.71 -3.53 -16.53
C HIS A 66 5.87 -2.03 -16.78
N PRO A 67 5.29 -1.50 -17.87
CA PRO A 67 5.49 -0.10 -18.26
C PRO A 67 4.82 0.88 -17.30
N LEU A 68 5.30 2.14 -17.29
CA LEU A 68 4.61 3.26 -16.66
C LEU A 68 3.75 3.99 -17.69
N VAL A 69 2.67 4.63 -17.22
CA VAL A 69 1.87 5.57 -18.00
C VAL A 69 2.14 6.98 -17.50
N TYR A 70 2.47 7.88 -18.40
CA TYR A 70 2.68 9.30 -18.10
C TYR A 70 1.75 10.15 -18.94
N ALA A 71 1.23 11.23 -18.36
CA ALA A 71 0.60 12.34 -19.06
C ALA A 71 0.76 13.63 -18.23
N ASP A 72 0.51 14.79 -18.85
CA ASP A 72 0.46 16.05 -18.11
C ASP A 72 -0.56 17.04 -18.69
N TRP A 73 -0.84 18.08 -17.92
CA TRP A 73 -1.53 19.30 -18.32
C TRP A 73 -0.95 20.45 -17.50
N LEU A 74 -0.18 21.33 -18.13
CA LEU A 74 0.68 22.31 -17.45
C LEU A 74 0.39 23.76 -17.88
N HIS A 75 -0.92 24.12 -17.99
CA HIS A 75 -1.35 25.44 -18.46
C HIS A 75 -1.93 26.34 -17.37
N ALA A 76 -1.86 25.93 -16.09
CA ALA A 76 -2.29 26.77 -14.97
C ALA A 76 -1.12 27.64 -14.47
N GLU A 77 -0.87 28.75 -15.16
CA GLU A 77 0.25 29.64 -14.85
C GLU A 77 0.18 30.16 -13.40
N GLY A 78 1.31 30.06 -12.68
CA GLY A 78 1.42 30.50 -11.28
C GLY A 78 0.67 29.64 -10.25
N LYS A 79 0.08 28.51 -10.68
CA LYS A 79 -0.59 27.55 -9.78
C LYS A 79 0.32 26.38 -9.49
N PRO A 80 0.08 25.68 -8.33
CA PRO A 80 0.86 24.51 -7.96
C PRO A 80 0.69 23.37 -8.99
N THR A 81 1.61 22.43 -8.95
CA THR A 81 1.62 21.21 -9.75
C THR A 81 1.39 19.99 -8.87
N ALA A 82 0.38 19.19 -9.15
CA ALA A 82 0.17 17.88 -8.55
C ALA A 82 0.85 16.78 -9.37
N LEU A 83 1.52 15.83 -8.72
CA LEU A 83 1.88 14.53 -9.27
C LEU A 83 0.82 13.52 -8.84
N CYS A 84 -0.10 13.18 -9.73
CA CYS A 84 -1.14 12.20 -9.47
C CYS A 84 -0.61 10.80 -9.73
N TYR A 85 -0.67 9.95 -8.73
CA TYR A 85 -0.22 8.57 -8.77
C TYR A 85 -1.39 7.59 -8.59
N GLY A 86 -1.25 6.40 -9.13
CA GLY A 86 -2.06 5.21 -8.93
C GLY A 86 -1.43 4.02 -9.64
N HIS A 87 -1.96 2.82 -9.42
CA HIS A 87 -1.51 1.63 -10.12
C HIS A 87 -2.63 0.93 -10.88
N TYR A 88 -2.27 0.25 -11.96
CA TYR A 88 -3.21 -0.44 -12.83
C TYR A 88 -3.02 -1.96 -12.83
N ASP A 89 -1.99 -2.47 -12.17
CA ASP A 89 -1.84 -3.89 -11.89
C ASP A 89 -2.72 -4.33 -10.72
N VAL A 90 -2.88 -5.62 -10.58
CA VAL A 90 -3.74 -6.23 -9.56
C VAL A 90 -3.14 -7.53 -9.04
N GLN A 91 -3.49 -7.89 -7.80
CA GLN A 91 -3.16 -9.19 -7.21
C GLN A 91 -3.82 -10.36 -7.95
N PRO A 92 -3.22 -11.57 -7.90
CA PRO A 92 -3.90 -12.80 -8.33
C PRO A 92 -5.26 -12.96 -7.64
N PRO A 93 -6.27 -13.46 -8.37
CA PRO A 93 -7.62 -13.61 -7.80
C PRO A 93 -7.81 -14.86 -6.95
N ASP A 94 -6.78 -15.71 -6.80
CA ASP A 94 -6.88 -16.97 -6.08
C ASP A 94 -7.25 -16.80 -4.58
N PRO A 95 -8.03 -17.77 -4.02
CA PRO A 95 -8.62 -18.93 -4.66
C PRO A 95 -9.91 -18.62 -5.45
N LEU A 96 -9.98 -19.07 -6.72
CA LEU A 96 -11.08 -18.76 -7.64
C LEU A 96 -12.45 -19.30 -7.23
N ASP A 97 -12.47 -20.42 -6.51
CA ASP A 97 -13.71 -21.09 -6.06
C ASP A 97 -14.43 -20.35 -4.92
N GLU A 98 -13.77 -19.35 -4.31
CA GLU A 98 -14.39 -18.50 -3.28
C GLU A 98 -15.06 -17.25 -3.85
N TRP A 99 -14.89 -16.96 -5.16
CA TRP A 99 -15.57 -15.84 -5.80
C TRP A 99 -17.03 -16.17 -6.12
N HIS A 100 -17.94 -15.26 -5.75
CA HIS A 100 -19.38 -15.40 -6.10
C HIS A 100 -19.66 -15.07 -7.57
N THR A 101 -18.83 -14.25 -8.20
CA THR A 101 -18.84 -13.91 -9.63
C THR A 101 -17.41 -13.91 -10.12
N PRO A 102 -17.14 -14.22 -11.41
CA PRO A 102 -15.76 -14.24 -11.90
C PRO A 102 -15.03 -12.93 -11.62
N PRO A 103 -13.76 -12.97 -11.17
CA PRO A 103 -13.02 -11.79 -10.67
C PRO A 103 -12.83 -10.67 -11.70
N PHE A 104 -12.82 -11.00 -13.00
CA PHE A 104 -12.68 -10.04 -14.10
C PHE A 104 -13.99 -9.83 -14.89
N GLU A 105 -15.13 -10.17 -14.28
CA GLU A 105 -16.47 -9.84 -14.78
C GLU A 105 -17.18 -8.88 -13.79
N PRO A 106 -16.91 -7.56 -13.91
CA PRO A 106 -17.36 -6.56 -12.94
C PRO A 106 -18.87 -6.59 -12.74
N THR A 107 -19.31 -6.92 -11.54
CA THR A 107 -20.72 -7.17 -11.21
C THR A 107 -21.20 -6.22 -10.14
N GLU A 108 -22.28 -5.47 -10.45
CA GLU A 108 -22.95 -4.63 -9.44
C GLU A 108 -23.88 -5.47 -8.57
N ARG A 109 -23.76 -5.35 -7.25
CA ARG A 109 -24.62 -6.01 -6.28
C ARG A 109 -24.65 -5.19 -4.98
N ASN A 110 -25.85 -4.94 -4.46
CA ASN A 110 -26.06 -4.28 -3.17
C ASN A 110 -25.30 -2.93 -3.01
N GLY A 111 -25.24 -2.12 -4.08
CA GLY A 111 -24.55 -0.82 -4.05
C GLY A 111 -23.02 -0.91 -4.14
N ASN A 112 -22.48 -2.09 -4.44
CA ASN A 112 -21.05 -2.31 -4.64
C ASN A 112 -20.76 -2.85 -6.05
N LEU A 113 -19.55 -2.58 -6.54
CA LEU A 113 -18.97 -3.16 -7.74
C LEU A 113 -17.95 -4.23 -7.32
N TYR A 114 -18.22 -5.48 -7.67
CA TYR A 114 -17.36 -6.62 -7.36
C TYR A 114 -16.48 -6.96 -8.54
N ALA A 115 -15.18 -6.84 -8.38
CA ALA A 115 -14.15 -7.34 -9.31
C ALA A 115 -12.78 -7.24 -8.64
N ARG A 116 -11.79 -8.00 -9.10
CA ARG A 116 -10.39 -7.78 -8.74
C ARG A 116 -9.90 -6.44 -9.31
N GLY A 117 -9.27 -5.60 -8.48
CA GLY A 117 -8.86 -4.24 -8.83
C GLY A 117 -9.97 -3.20 -8.70
N ALA A 118 -11.16 -3.58 -8.20
CA ALA A 118 -12.28 -2.65 -8.08
C ALA A 118 -11.98 -1.50 -7.12
N VAL A 119 -11.30 -1.74 -6.02
CA VAL A 119 -10.87 -0.74 -5.04
C VAL A 119 -9.36 -0.58 -5.01
N ASP A 120 -8.61 -1.62 -5.31
CA ASP A 120 -7.16 -1.69 -5.23
C ASP A 120 -6.54 -1.97 -6.63
N ASP A 121 -6.12 -0.96 -7.38
CA ASP A 121 -6.34 0.49 -7.27
C ASP A 121 -7.04 1.07 -8.51
N LYS A 122 -7.39 0.20 -9.51
CA LYS A 122 -8.00 0.67 -10.77
C LYS A 122 -9.21 1.58 -10.54
N GLY A 123 -10.09 1.23 -9.59
CA GLY A 123 -11.26 2.05 -9.29
C GLY A 123 -10.89 3.40 -8.71
N GLN A 124 -9.99 3.45 -7.75
CA GLN A 124 -9.56 4.68 -7.10
C GLN A 124 -8.70 5.54 -8.04
N MET A 125 -7.74 4.94 -8.73
CA MET A 125 -6.94 5.61 -9.77
C MET A 125 -7.83 6.21 -10.86
N TYR A 126 -8.86 5.49 -11.29
CA TYR A 126 -9.76 5.96 -12.35
C TYR A 126 -10.61 7.15 -11.94
N MET A 127 -10.87 7.36 -10.63
CA MET A 127 -11.54 8.58 -10.15
C MET A 127 -10.74 9.84 -10.49
N HIS A 128 -9.41 9.81 -10.45
CA HIS A 128 -8.56 10.93 -10.86
C HIS A 128 -8.77 11.25 -12.33
N VAL A 129 -8.73 10.24 -13.20
CA VAL A 129 -8.93 10.38 -14.65
C VAL A 129 -10.29 11.02 -14.94
N LYS A 130 -11.34 10.57 -14.24
CA LYS A 130 -12.70 11.11 -14.43
C LYS A 130 -12.89 12.50 -13.83
N SER A 131 -12.13 12.85 -12.82
CA SER A 131 -12.09 14.21 -12.28
C SER A 131 -11.44 15.18 -13.26
N PHE A 132 -10.33 14.79 -13.90
CA PHE A 132 -9.69 15.59 -14.95
C PHE A 132 -10.60 15.75 -16.16
N GLU A 133 -11.25 14.67 -16.63
CA GLU A 133 -12.24 14.72 -17.70
C GLU A 133 -13.36 15.72 -17.39
N SER A 134 -13.91 15.66 -16.18
CA SER A 134 -15.02 16.52 -15.77
C SER A 134 -14.63 18.00 -15.75
N LEU A 135 -13.43 18.32 -15.25
CA LEU A 135 -12.90 19.67 -15.23
C LEU A 135 -12.63 20.20 -16.65
N LEU A 136 -11.94 19.42 -17.48
CA LEU A 136 -11.60 19.80 -18.86
C LEU A 136 -12.85 19.96 -19.72
N ALA A 137 -13.81 19.03 -19.64
CA ALA A 137 -15.03 19.10 -20.41
C ALA A 137 -15.93 20.28 -20.01
N ALA A 138 -16.04 20.56 -18.71
CA ALA A 138 -16.92 21.60 -18.20
C ALA A 138 -16.32 23.01 -18.29
N THR A 139 -15.00 23.17 -18.22
CA THR A 139 -14.35 24.48 -18.08
C THR A 139 -13.24 24.73 -19.10
N GLY A 140 -12.85 23.71 -19.87
CA GLY A 140 -11.75 23.78 -20.84
C GLY A 140 -10.34 23.82 -20.19
N LYS A 141 -10.23 23.71 -18.86
CA LYS A 141 -8.95 23.83 -18.15
C LYS A 141 -8.98 23.09 -16.80
N LEU A 142 -7.79 22.74 -16.29
CA LEU A 142 -7.62 22.33 -14.91
C LEU A 142 -7.30 23.55 -14.02
N PRO A 143 -7.71 23.55 -12.75
CA PRO A 143 -7.46 24.67 -11.83
C PRO A 143 -6.01 24.77 -11.36
N ILE A 144 -5.25 23.67 -11.47
CA ILE A 144 -3.82 23.55 -11.15
C ILE A 144 -3.11 22.78 -12.26
N ASN A 145 -1.79 22.80 -12.25
CA ASN A 145 -1.02 21.92 -13.12
C ASN A 145 -1.07 20.46 -12.61
N VAL A 146 -1.15 19.51 -13.52
CA VAL A 146 -1.23 18.09 -13.20
C VAL A 146 -0.23 17.30 -14.03
N ARG A 147 0.52 16.43 -13.37
CA ARG A 147 1.26 15.32 -13.95
C ARG A 147 0.61 14.02 -13.49
N VAL A 148 0.50 13.06 -14.37
CA VAL A 148 -0.02 11.71 -14.09
C VAL A 148 1.13 10.73 -14.26
N LEU A 149 1.33 9.87 -13.28
CA LEU A 149 2.29 8.78 -13.32
C LEU A 149 1.62 7.53 -12.74
N LEU A 150 1.28 6.57 -13.62
CA LEU A 150 0.63 5.32 -13.22
C LEU A 150 1.60 4.16 -13.44
N GLU A 151 1.62 3.20 -12.50
CA GLU A 151 2.47 2.03 -12.59
C GLU A 151 1.70 0.71 -12.75
N GLY A 152 2.43 -0.33 -13.16
CA GLY A 152 1.91 -1.69 -13.33
C GLY A 152 2.69 -2.72 -12.53
N GLU A 153 3.34 -2.33 -11.44
CA GLU A 153 4.21 -3.18 -10.62
C GLU A 153 4.08 -2.89 -9.11
N GLU A 154 3.05 -2.17 -8.65
CA GLU A 154 2.87 -1.88 -7.22
C GLU A 154 2.81 -3.19 -6.42
N GLU A 155 2.03 -4.14 -6.90
CA GLU A 155 1.74 -5.41 -6.26
C GLU A 155 2.94 -6.41 -6.23
N VAL A 156 4.03 -6.04 -6.89
CA VAL A 156 5.30 -6.78 -6.89
C VAL A 156 6.50 -5.96 -6.38
N GLY A 157 6.24 -4.75 -5.86
CA GLY A 157 7.23 -3.92 -5.18
C GLY A 157 7.76 -2.74 -5.97
N GLY A 158 7.23 -2.41 -7.16
CA GLY A 158 7.43 -1.14 -7.85
C GLY A 158 8.87 -0.78 -8.26
N GLU A 159 9.72 -1.77 -8.59
CA GLU A 159 11.13 -1.47 -8.97
C GLU A 159 11.23 -0.54 -10.19
N GLY A 160 10.30 -0.65 -11.14
CA GLY A 160 10.26 0.16 -12.35
C GLY A 160 10.04 1.63 -12.06
N ILE A 161 9.02 1.96 -11.27
CA ILE A 161 8.69 3.34 -10.90
C ILE A 161 9.73 3.93 -9.95
N ALA A 162 10.19 3.18 -8.94
CA ALA A 162 11.23 3.63 -8.01
C ALA A 162 12.51 4.02 -8.76
N SER A 163 12.95 3.20 -9.72
CA SER A 163 14.09 3.49 -10.59
C SER A 163 13.88 4.73 -11.46
N TYR A 164 12.66 4.92 -11.99
CA TYR A 164 12.32 6.08 -12.80
C TYR A 164 12.33 7.36 -11.96
N VAL A 165 11.67 7.37 -10.82
CA VAL A 165 11.64 8.52 -9.89
C VAL A 165 13.03 8.92 -9.45
N ALA A 166 13.88 7.97 -9.06
CA ALA A 166 15.24 8.23 -8.64
C ALA A 166 16.13 8.77 -9.78
N SER A 167 15.95 8.28 -11.02
CA SER A 167 16.81 8.64 -12.17
C SER A 167 16.34 9.86 -12.95
N LYS A 168 15.06 10.23 -12.86
CA LYS A 168 14.41 11.30 -13.65
C LYS A 168 13.59 12.29 -12.80
N PRO A 169 14.11 12.78 -11.67
CA PRO A 169 13.35 13.67 -10.80
C PRO A 169 12.90 14.97 -11.50
N ALA A 170 13.68 15.46 -12.47
CA ALA A 170 13.34 16.68 -13.22
C ALA A 170 12.07 16.54 -14.08
N ASP A 171 11.79 15.33 -14.59
CA ASP A 171 10.61 15.04 -15.40
C ASP A 171 9.31 15.03 -14.56
N LEU A 172 9.46 14.83 -13.24
CA LEU A 172 8.36 14.70 -12.28
C LEU A 172 8.23 15.90 -11.32
N LYS A 173 8.87 17.03 -11.63
CA LYS A 173 8.83 18.20 -10.77
C LYS A 173 7.37 18.61 -10.48
N ALA A 174 7.02 18.62 -9.20
CA ALA A 174 5.69 18.97 -8.69
C ALA A 174 5.82 19.66 -7.32
N ASP A 175 4.70 20.06 -6.73
CA ASP A 175 4.64 20.67 -5.40
C ASP A 175 4.10 19.71 -4.34
N PHE A 176 3.33 18.72 -4.77
CA PHE A 176 2.82 17.62 -3.94
C PHE A 176 2.44 16.40 -4.81
N ALA A 177 2.36 15.22 -4.18
CA ALA A 177 1.78 14.03 -4.78
C ALA A 177 0.31 13.87 -4.35
N LEU A 178 -0.54 13.34 -5.24
CA LEU A 178 -1.94 13.01 -4.96
C LEU A 178 -2.14 11.51 -5.20
N VAL A 179 -2.58 10.80 -4.16
CA VAL A 179 -2.70 9.34 -4.14
C VAL A 179 -4.07 8.96 -3.58
N SER A 180 -4.77 8.02 -4.20
CA SER A 180 -6.06 7.50 -3.70
C SER A 180 -6.04 5.98 -3.44
N ASP A 181 -4.91 5.47 -3.02
CA ASP A 181 -4.68 4.06 -2.72
C ASP A 181 -4.73 3.82 -1.19
N THR A 182 -5.81 4.27 -0.56
CA THR A 182 -6.07 4.11 0.88
C THR A 182 -7.57 3.98 1.15
N GLU A 183 -7.95 3.87 2.43
CA GLU A 183 -9.33 3.62 2.86
C GLU A 183 -9.89 4.77 3.70
N LEU A 184 -11.22 4.88 3.70
CA LEU A 184 -11.96 5.59 4.73
C LEU A 184 -11.89 4.76 6.03
N PHE A 185 -11.77 5.42 7.17
CA PHE A 185 -11.76 4.73 8.46
C PHE A 185 -13.08 3.98 8.74
N ALA A 186 -14.19 4.54 8.29
CA ALA A 186 -15.52 3.92 8.40
C ALA A 186 -16.45 4.45 7.30
N PRO A 187 -17.54 3.74 6.97
CA PRO A 187 -18.49 4.19 5.98
C PRO A 187 -19.02 5.60 6.22
N GLY A 188 -18.87 6.47 5.23
CA GLY A 188 -19.35 7.85 5.28
C GLY A 188 -18.59 8.77 6.24
N LEU A 189 -17.37 8.40 6.65
CA LEU A 189 -16.47 9.23 7.45
C LEU A 189 -15.29 9.66 6.58
N PRO A 190 -15.24 10.93 6.11
CA PRO A 190 -14.14 11.38 5.26
C PRO A 190 -12.82 11.28 6.00
N THR A 191 -11.84 10.68 5.35
CA THR A 191 -10.56 10.31 5.96
C THR A 191 -9.40 10.79 5.10
N LEU A 192 -8.35 11.29 5.75
CA LEU A 192 -7.03 11.50 5.13
C LEU A 192 -6.01 10.64 5.85
N CYS A 193 -5.32 9.79 5.09
CA CYS A 193 -4.18 9.06 5.59
C CYS A 193 -2.96 10.00 5.58
N VAL A 194 -2.43 10.30 6.76
CA VAL A 194 -1.29 11.23 6.91
C VAL A 194 0.01 10.51 7.27
N GLY A 195 -0.01 9.20 7.40
CA GLY A 195 1.19 8.42 7.69
C GLY A 195 1.10 6.98 7.21
N LEU A 196 2.19 6.47 6.67
CA LEU A 196 2.37 5.08 6.25
C LEU A 196 3.55 4.48 7.00
N ARG A 197 3.46 3.20 7.35
CA ARG A 197 4.62 2.49 7.87
C ARG A 197 5.57 2.12 6.74
N GLY A 198 6.87 2.25 7.00
CA GLY A 198 7.91 1.66 6.18
C GLY A 198 8.01 0.15 6.40
N MET A 199 8.89 -0.49 5.65
CA MET A 199 9.11 -1.93 5.74
C MET A 199 10.56 -2.31 5.43
N ILE A 200 11.05 -3.36 6.11
CA ILE A 200 12.13 -4.21 5.62
C ILE A 200 11.62 -5.64 5.54
N TYR A 201 11.87 -6.30 4.40
CA TYR A 201 11.55 -7.71 4.20
C TYR A 201 12.84 -8.49 4.02
N THR A 202 13.05 -9.52 4.83
CA THR A 202 14.33 -10.21 4.92
C THR A 202 14.19 -11.72 4.81
N GLU A 203 15.29 -12.35 4.46
CA GLU A 203 15.46 -13.80 4.55
C GLU A 203 16.59 -14.10 5.51
N LEU A 204 16.31 -14.90 6.54
CA LEU A 204 17.26 -15.42 7.51
C LEU A 204 17.54 -16.89 7.17
N GLU A 205 18.79 -17.23 6.81
CA GLU A 205 19.26 -18.62 6.69
C GLU A 205 20.10 -18.98 7.90
N VAL A 206 19.83 -20.15 8.44
CA VAL A 206 20.60 -20.80 9.51
C VAL A 206 21.17 -22.10 8.97
N ARG A 207 22.47 -22.28 9.04
CA ARG A 207 23.19 -23.47 8.54
C ARG A 207 23.88 -24.22 9.68
N GLY A 208 23.59 -25.52 9.80
CA GLY A 208 24.14 -26.36 10.88
C GLY A 208 25.21 -27.34 10.42
N ALA A 209 25.05 -27.92 9.23
CA ALA A 209 25.94 -28.92 8.70
C ALA A 209 26.18 -28.75 7.19
N LYS A 210 27.13 -29.52 6.63
CA LYS A 210 27.42 -29.52 5.18
C LYS A 210 26.22 -30.04 4.36
N THR A 211 25.61 -31.12 4.85
CA THR A 211 24.58 -31.91 4.21
C THR A 211 23.54 -32.33 5.22
N ASP A 212 22.39 -32.78 4.78
CA ASP A 212 21.42 -33.47 5.62
C ASP A 212 22.03 -34.69 6.31
N LEU A 213 21.72 -34.91 7.57
CA LEU A 213 22.27 -35.96 8.39
C LEU A 213 21.18 -36.89 8.92
N HIS A 214 21.51 -38.18 9.10
CA HIS A 214 20.61 -39.15 9.72
C HIS A 214 20.43 -38.82 11.21
N SER A 215 19.19 -38.49 11.64
CA SER A 215 18.94 -38.03 13.02
C SER A 215 19.25 -39.07 14.10
N GLY A 216 19.10 -40.36 13.80
CA GLY A 216 19.48 -41.44 14.72
C GLY A 216 20.98 -41.58 14.91
N MET A 217 21.79 -41.22 13.92
CA MET A 217 23.26 -41.34 14.00
C MET A 217 23.92 -40.07 14.56
N TYR A 218 23.36 -38.91 14.26
CA TYR A 218 23.97 -37.61 14.54
C TYR A 218 23.17 -36.77 15.54
N GLY A 219 21.93 -37.19 15.88
CA GLY A 219 21.10 -36.49 16.86
C GLY A 219 21.80 -36.45 18.24
N GLY A 220 21.76 -35.29 18.89
CA GLY A 220 22.49 -35.04 20.13
C GLY A 220 23.94 -34.59 19.94
N ALA A 221 24.50 -34.69 18.70
CA ALA A 221 25.87 -34.25 18.40
C ALA A 221 25.88 -33.13 17.35
N ALA A 222 25.11 -33.28 16.27
CA ALA A 222 25.01 -32.24 15.22
C ALA A 222 24.02 -31.13 15.59
N PRO A 223 24.33 -29.86 15.29
CA PRO A 223 23.39 -28.79 15.48
C PRO A 223 22.19 -28.94 14.52
N ASN A 224 20.98 -28.71 15.04
CA ASN A 224 19.78 -28.71 14.21
C ASN A 224 19.39 -27.26 13.87
N PRO A 225 19.46 -26.85 12.60
CA PRO A 225 19.21 -25.47 12.22
C PRO A 225 17.76 -25.02 12.43
N PHE A 226 16.77 -25.94 12.41
CA PHE A 226 15.38 -25.57 12.75
C PHE A 226 15.22 -25.23 14.23
N VAL A 227 15.90 -25.96 15.12
CA VAL A 227 15.90 -25.61 16.55
C VAL A 227 16.59 -24.28 16.78
N ALA A 228 17.72 -24.04 16.12
CA ALA A 228 18.45 -22.78 16.22
C ALA A 228 17.61 -21.61 15.67
N LEU A 229 16.94 -21.79 14.52
CA LEU A 229 16.05 -20.80 13.93
C LEU A 229 14.88 -20.47 14.88
N ALA A 230 14.22 -21.49 15.44
CA ALA A 230 13.15 -21.28 16.42
C ALA A 230 13.61 -20.47 17.65
N GLN A 231 14.82 -20.77 18.15
CA GLN A 231 15.43 -20.03 19.28
C GLN A 231 15.75 -18.58 18.92
N ILE A 232 16.16 -18.28 17.68
CA ILE A 232 16.39 -16.92 17.21
C ILE A 232 15.06 -16.18 17.12
N ILE A 233 14.06 -16.75 16.46
CA ILE A 233 12.73 -16.15 16.30
C ILE A 233 12.11 -15.83 17.66
N ALA A 234 12.16 -16.76 18.61
CA ALA A 234 11.61 -16.58 19.96
C ALA A 234 12.29 -15.45 20.76
N LYS A 235 13.48 -15.01 20.34
CA LYS A 235 14.22 -13.90 20.98
C LYS A 235 14.04 -12.57 20.26
N LEU A 236 13.24 -12.48 19.21
CA LEU A 236 12.99 -11.20 18.53
C LEU A 236 12.01 -10.31 19.29
N LYS A 237 11.05 -10.91 20.01
CA LYS A 237 10.09 -10.23 20.88
C LYS A 237 10.04 -10.89 22.26
N ASP A 238 9.68 -10.15 23.28
CA ASP A 238 9.36 -10.69 24.60
C ASP A 238 7.87 -11.10 24.71
N GLU A 239 7.48 -11.56 25.89
CA GLU A 239 6.09 -11.99 26.19
C GLU A 239 5.07 -10.85 26.15
N ASN A 240 5.53 -9.59 26.26
CA ASN A 240 4.70 -8.38 26.16
C ASN A 240 4.67 -7.80 24.74
N GLY A 241 5.22 -8.50 23.74
CA GLY A 241 5.27 -8.05 22.36
C GLY A 241 6.33 -7.00 22.05
N HIS A 242 7.19 -6.65 23.04
CA HIS A 242 8.26 -5.69 22.84
C HIS A 242 9.40 -6.29 22.01
N ILE A 243 9.88 -5.56 21.01
CA ILE A 243 10.95 -5.98 20.12
C ILE A 243 12.29 -5.86 20.86
N LEU A 244 13.05 -6.98 20.93
CA LEU A 244 14.29 -7.07 21.70
C LEU A 244 15.56 -6.68 20.92
N ILE A 245 15.41 -6.18 19.69
CA ILE A 245 16.53 -5.69 18.88
C ILE A 245 17.06 -4.40 19.50
N PRO A 246 18.34 -4.35 19.92
CA PRO A 246 18.90 -3.18 20.59
C PRO A 246 18.85 -1.92 19.71
N GLY A 247 18.35 -0.82 20.28
CA GLY A 247 18.24 0.46 19.59
C GLY A 247 17.09 0.57 18.58
N PHE A 248 16.26 -0.46 18.44
CA PHE A 248 15.19 -0.49 17.43
C PHE A 248 14.11 0.58 17.65
N TYR A 249 13.98 1.05 18.88
CA TYR A 249 13.01 2.07 19.29
C TYR A 249 13.61 3.49 19.40
N ASP A 250 14.92 3.66 19.18
CA ASP A 250 15.63 4.91 19.50
C ASP A 250 15.15 6.11 18.66
N ASP A 251 14.70 5.86 17.44
CA ASP A 251 14.28 6.91 16.50
C ASP A 251 12.76 7.12 16.46
N ILE A 252 12.00 6.41 17.31
CA ILE A 252 10.54 6.51 17.27
C ILE A 252 10.08 7.82 17.88
N VAL A 253 9.34 8.61 17.10
CA VAL A 253 8.60 9.76 17.60
C VAL A 253 7.17 9.33 17.94
N PRO A 254 6.77 9.36 19.22
CA PRO A 254 5.42 8.97 19.59
C PRO A 254 4.38 9.94 19.01
N PRO A 255 3.15 9.48 18.78
CA PRO A 255 2.05 10.36 18.42
C PRO A 255 1.85 11.47 19.46
N SER A 256 1.44 12.64 18.99
CA SER A 256 1.09 13.76 19.89
C SER A 256 -0.15 13.42 20.74
N LYS A 257 -0.36 14.17 21.81
CA LYS A 257 -1.56 14.00 22.64
C LYS A 257 -2.85 14.30 21.86
N GLU A 258 -2.77 15.23 20.93
CA GLU A 258 -3.85 15.63 20.04
C GLU A 258 -4.20 14.51 19.07
N GLU A 259 -3.19 13.84 18.48
CA GLU A 259 -3.40 12.67 17.62
C GLU A 259 -4.03 11.51 18.41
N LEU A 260 -3.49 11.18 19.58
CA LEU A 260 -4.04 10.11 20.44
C LEU A 260 -5.50 10.40 20.85
N ALA A 261 -5.82 11.65 21.19
CA ALA A 261 -7.19 12.07 21.49
C ALA A 261 -8.11 11.95 20.26
N ALA A 262 -7.63 12.33 19.07
CA ALA A 262 -8.38 12.18 17.83
C ALA A 262 -8.64 10.70 17.52
N TRP A 263 -7.62 9.84 17.62
CA TRP A 263 -7.78 8.39 17.38
C TRP A 263 -8.74 7.74 18.38
N SER A 264 -8.69 8.11 19.66
CA SER A 264 -9.60 7.59 20.68
C SER A 264 -11.07 8.01 20.48
N SER A 265 -11.32 9.02 19.65
CA SER A 265 -12.67 9.46 19.28
C SER A 265 -13.23 8.79 18.03
N LEU A 266 -12.40 8.00 17.30
CA LEU A 266 -12.85 7.27 16.13
C LEU A 266 -13.87 6.18 16.51
N PRO A 267 -14.83 5.85 15.62
CA PRO A 267 -15.79 4.79 15.85
C PRO A 267 -15.13 3.42 15.68
N PHE A 268 -14.33 3.00 16.66
CA PHE A 268 -13.60 1.74 16.67
C PHE A 268 -14.05 0.89 17.84
N ASP A 269 -14.50 -0.33 17.56
CA ASP A 269 -14.83 -1.35 18.53
C ASP A 269 -13.78 -2.47 18.47
N GLU A 270 -12.96 -2.59 19.52
CA GLU A 270 -11.86 -3.57 19.56
C GLU A 270 -12.39 -5.01 19.57
N GLU A 271 -13.56 -5.26 20.15
CA GLU A 271 -14.16 -6.59 20.17
C GLU A 271 -14.71 -6.98 18.80
N GLU A 272 -15.36 -6.05 18.10
CA GLU A 272 -15.80 -6.25 16.72
C GLU A 272 -14.63 -6.49 15.78
N TYR A 273 -13.56 -5.68 15.89
CA TYR A 273 -12.31 -5.86 15.16
C TYR A 273 -11.71 -7.24 15.40
N ARG A 274 -11.59 -7.65 16.69
CA ARG A 274 -11.08 -8.97 17.06
C ARG A 274 -11.90 -10.11 16.45
N GLU A 275 -13.24 -10.02 16.52
CA GLU A 275 -14.14 -11.11 16.09
C GLU A 275 -14.34 -11.17 14.58
N LYS A 276 -14.58 -10.01 13.94
CA LYS A 276 -15.03 -9.96 12.55
C LYS A 276 -13.88 -9.75 11.57
N GLU A 277 -12.89 -8.90 11.91
CA GLU A 277 -11.78 -8.63 11.00
C GLU A 277 -10.61 -9.61 11.22
N VAL A 278 -10.17 -9.79 12.47
CA VAL A 278 -9.01 -10.65 12.77
C VAL A 278 -9.42 -12.12 12.93
N GLY A 279 -10.60 -12.40 13.48
CA GLY A 279 -11.08 -13.77 13.73
C GLY A 279 -10.27 -14.51 14.81
N ALA A 280 -9.60 -13.81 15.72
CA ALA A 280 -8.71 -14.40 16.72
C ALA A 280 -9.38 -14.51 18.10
N LYS A 281 -8.89 -15.45 18.92
CA LYS A 281 -9.37 -15.59 20.32
C LYS A 281 -8.99 -14.40 21.18
N THR A 282 -7.87 -13.76 20.91
CA THR A 282 -7.37 -12.56 21.58
C THR A 282 -6.49 -11.77 20.64
N LEU A 283 -6.48 -10.45 20.80
CA LEU A 283 -5.52 -9.61 20.12
C LEU A 283 -4.17 -9.67 20.85
N VAL A 284 -3.10 -9.53 20.08
CA VAL A 284 -1.72 -9.51 20.56
C VAL A 284 -1.02 -8.23 20.14
N GLY A 285 0.21 -8.04 20.54
CA GLY A 285 1.05 -6.89 20.18
C GLY A 285 1.69 -6.26 21.41
N GLU A 286 2.36 -5.12 21.23
CA GLU A 286 3.11 -4.48 22.29
C GLU A 286 2.17 -4.00 23.42
N ALA A 287 2.42 -4.45 24.65
CA ALA A 287 1.60 -4.14 25.80
C ALA A 287 1.63 -2.65 26.13
N GLY A 288 0.49 -2.12 26.59
CA GLY A 288 0.33 -0.71 26.97
C GLY A 288 -0.07 0.21 25.82
N TYR A 289 -0.27 -0.30 24.62
CA TYR A 289 -0.73 0.46 23.45
C TYR A 289 -2.07 -0.07 22.95
N SER A 290 -2.91 0.85 22.46
CA SER A 290 -4.17 0.50 21.76
C SER A 290 -3.90 -0.21 20.43
N VAL A 291 -4.91 -0.82 19.83
CA VAL A 291 -4.80 -1.45 18.51
C VAL A 291 -4.30 -0.45 17.46
N MET A 292 -4.88 0.76 17.43
CA MET A 292 -4.45 1.81 16.49
C MET A 292 -2.99 2.21 16.70
N GLU A 293 -2.54 2.40 17.93
CA GLU A 293 -1.13 2.69 18.18
C GLU A 293 -0.22 1.56 17.70
N ARG A 294 -0.57 0.28 17.99
CA ARG A 294 0.20 -0.90 17.55
C ARG A 294 0.29 -1.02 16.04
N THR A 295 -0.80 -0.72 15.32
CA THR A 295 -0.87 -0.87 13.88
C THR A 295 -0.40 0.35 13.10
N TRP A 296 -0.40 1.56 13.70
CA TRP A 296 -0.10 2.81 13.02
C TRP A 296 1.20 3.48 13.46
N ALA A 297 1.55 3.38 14.74
CA ALA A 297 2.63 4.18 15.34
C ALA A 297 3.69 3.34 16.07
N ARG A 298 3.56 2.03 16.04
CA ARG A 298 4.56 1.11 16.63
C ARG A 298 5.16 0.21 15.55
N PRO A 299 6.47 -0.10 15.63
CA PRO A 299 7.09 -1.05 14.73
C PRO A 299 6.62 -2.47 15.05
N THR A 300 6.70 -3.36 14.05
CA THR A 300 6.38 -4.78 14.24
C THR A 300 7.46 -5.68 13.65
N VAL A 301 7.52 -6.92 14.12
CA VAL A 301 8.36 -8.00 13.57
C VAL A 301 7.46 -9.20 13.34
N GLU A 302 7.33 -9.63 12.08
CA GLU A 302 6.44 -10.73 11.71
C GLU A 302 7.18 -11.79 10.89
N VAL A 303 6.82 -13.06 11.15
CA VAL A 303 7.34 -14.23 10.43
C VAL A 303 6.32 -14.70 9.42
N HIS A 304 6.67 -14.69 8.14
CA HIS A 304 5.77 -15.02 7.04
C HIS A 304 5.87 -16.46 6.55
N GLY A 305 7.02 -17.09 6.79
CA GLY A 305 7.22 -18.46 6.35
C GLY A 305 8.53 -19.04 6.86
N ILE A 306 8.52 -20.35 7.06
CA ILE A 306 9.70 -21.14 7.47
C ILE A 306 9.82 -22.32 6.48
N PRO A 307 10.30 -22.06 5.23
CA PRO A 307 10.46 -23.11 4.25
C PRO A 307 11.63 -24.03 4.62
N GLY A 308 11.46 -25.33 4.43
CA GLY A 308 12.52 -26.32 4.54
C GLY A 308 12.19 -27.53 5.43
N GLY A 309 13.19 -28.39 5.64
CA GLY A 309 13.01 -29.69 6.24
C GLY A 309 12.31 -30.68 5.30
N PHE A 310 11.86 -31.81 5.86
CA PHE A 310 11.10 -32.78 5.10
C PHE A 310 9.60 -32.44 5.15
N THR A 311 9.02 -32.16 3.99
CA THR A 311 7.61 -31.81 3.82
C THR A 311 6.83 -32.85 3.00
N GLY A 312 7.47 -33.96 2.61
CA GLY A 312 6.85 -35.03 1.86
C GLY A 312 5.96 -35.94 2.72
N VAL A 313 5.21 -36.81 2.05
CA VAL A 313 4.36 -37.80 2.72
C VAL A 313 5.20 -38.82 3.46
N GLY A 314 4.81 -39.17 4.71
CA GLY A 314 5.48 -40.15 5.56
C GLY A 314 6.52 -39.49 6.47
N ALA A 315 7.42 -40.35 7.03
CA ALA A 315 8.47 -39.92 7.95
C ALA A 315 9.85 -39.98 7.31
N LYS A 316 10.68 -38.95 7.52
CA LYS A 316 12.10 -38.95 7.19
C LYS A 316 12.87 -38.48 8.41
N THR A 317 13.69 -39.38 9.00
CA THR A 317 14.47 -39.11 10.20
C THR A 317 15.75 -38.35 9.84
N VAL A 318 15.63 -37.06 9.56
CA VAL A 318 16.69 -36.19 9.04
C VAL A 318 16.93 -35.00 9.96
N ILE A 319 18.18 -34.58 10.13
CA ILE A 319 18.59 -33.26 10.59
C ILE A 319 18.95 -32.49 9.32
N PRO A 320 18.16 -31.48 8.90
CA PRO A 320 18.46 -30.71 7.70
C PRO A 320 19.79 -29.95 7.83
N ALA A 321 20.46 -29.73 6.69
CA ALA A 321 21.70 -28.95 6.65
C ALA A 321 21.45 -27.48 6.96
N LYS A 322 20.26 -26.96 6.58
CA LYS A 322 19.86 -25.56 6.75
C LYS A 322 18.37 -25.40 7.03
N ALA A 323 18.01 -24.25 7.61
CA ALA A 323 16.65 -23.76 7.78
C ALA A 323 16.60 -22.30 7.37
N THR A 324 15.45 -21.87 6.84
CA THR A 324 15.26 -20.49 6.37
C THR A 324 13.98 -19.92 6.97
N ALA A 325 13.95 -18.61 7.23
CA ALA A 325 12.73 -17.89 7.56
C ALA A 325 12.61 -16.60 6.73
N LYS A 326 11.39 -16.28 6.36
CA LYS A 326 10.99 -14.99 5.79
C LYS A 326 10.45 -14.12 6.91
N ILE A 327 11.07 -12.98 7.15
CA ILE A 327 10.76 -12.10 8.28
C ILE A 327 10.68 -10.66 7.77
N SER A 328 9.59 -9.96 8.08
CA SER A 328 9.50 -8.54 7.83
C SER A 328 9.37 -7.74 9.13
N MET A 329 9.69 -6.47 9.03
CA MET A 329 9.50 -5.49 10.08
C MET A 329 8.79 -4.28 9.50
N ARG A 330 7.70 -3.86 10.12
CA ARG A 330 7.12 -2.55 9.82
C ARG A 330 7.87 -1.49 10.63
N LEU A 331 8.19 -0.39 9.95
CA LEU A 331 8.93 0.73 10.52
C LEU A 331 7.99 1.91 10.64
N VAL A 332 8.19 2.76 11.65
CA VAL A 332 7.42 3.97 11.84
C VAL A 332 8.27 5.20 11.54
N ASN A 333 7.64 6.38 11.46
CA ASN A 333 8.32 7.63 11.13
C ASN A 333 9.64 7.82 11.91
N ASP A 334 10.62 8.40 11.24
CA ASP A 334 12.02 8.61 11.65
C ASP A 334 12.89 7.34 11.72
N MET A 335 12.32 6.14 11.67
CA MET A 335 13.11 4.93 11.46
C MET A 335 13.55 4.84 9.99
N THR A 336 14.79 4.41 9.77
CA THR A 336 15.29 4.19 8.41
C THR A 336 15.49 2.70 8.13
N PRO A 337 15.13 2.20 6.91
CA PRO A 337 15.34 0.80 6.56
C PRO A 337 16.78 0.32 6.72
N ALA A 338 17.75 1.15 6.33
CA ALA A 338 19.17 0.82 6.41
C ALA A 338 19.63 0.59 7.86
N LYS A 339 19.29 1.50 8.78
CA LYS A 339 19.64 1.38 10.21
C LYS A 339 18.92 0.18 10.83
N SER A 340 17.62 0.05 10.60
CA SER A 340 16.81 -1.04 11.16
C SER A 340 17.30 -2.42 10.69
N PHE A 341 17.68 -2.54 9.41
CA PHE A 341 18.26 -3.77 8.88
C PHE A 341 19.59 -4.12 9.54
N GLN A 342 20.48 -3.15 9.73
CA GLN A 342 21.77 -3.37 10.41
C GLN A 342 21.59 -3.78 11.88
N GLN A 343 20.67 -3.13 12.59
CA GLN A 343 20.34 -3.48 13.98
C GLN A 343 19.83 -4.93 14.06
N TYR A 344 18.88 -5.28 13.21
CA TYR A 344 18.33 -6.64 13.11
C TYR A 344 19.41 -7.67 12.80
N LYS A 345 20.20 -7.46 11.75
CA LYS A 345 21.28 -8.36 11.33
C LYS A 345 22.28 -8.59 12.45
N SER A 346 22.78 -7.50 13.06
CA SER A 346 23.75 -7.59 14.16
C SER A 346 23.16 -8.29 15.38
N TYR A 347 21.88 -8.10 15.66
CA TYR A 347 21.22 -8.77 16.76
C TYR A 347 21.09 -10.28 16.51
N VAL A 348 20.65 -10.69 15.30
CA VAL A 348 20.58 -12.11 14.91
C VAL A 348 21.95 -12.79 15.02
N GLU A 349 22.99 -12.17 14.51
CA GLU A 349 24.38 -12.68 14.60
C GLU A 349 24.82 -12.86 16.07
N LYS A 350 24.45 -11.92 16.95
CA LYS A 350 24.76 -11.94 18.38
C LYS A 350 24.05 -13.06 19.15
N ILE A 351 22.76 -13.29 18.84
CA ILE A 351 21.90 -14.25 19.56
C ILE A 351 21.91 -15.64 18.97
N ALA A 352 22.60 -15.84 17.84
CA ALA A 352 22.72 -17.14 17.17
C ALA A 352 23.30 -18.19 18.14
N PRO A 353 22.68 -19.36 18.23
CA PRO A 353 23.24 -20.46 19.05
C PRO A 353 24.62 -20.88 18.54
N LYS A 354 25.48 -21.35 19.46
CA LYS A 354 26.77 -21.90 19.08
C LYS A 354 26.60 -23.11 18.17
N GLY A 355 27.43 -23.22 17.15
CA GLY A 355 27.48 -24.36 16.23
C GLY A 355 26.64 -24.18 14.96
N VAL A 356 26.04 -23.05 14.76
CA VAL A 356 25.37 -22.70 13.48
C VAL A 356 25.95 -21.41 12.92
N ASP A 357 25.92 -21.29 11.58
CA ASP A 357 26.17 -20.06 10.85
C ASP A 357 24.84 -19.42 10.53
N VAL A 358 24.77 -18.10 10.60
CA VAL A 358 23.58 -17.32 10.22
C VAL A 358 23.92 -16.31 9.14
N SER A 359 23.00 -16.11 8.21
CA SER A 359 23.07 -15.03 7.24
C SER A 359 21.71 -14.36 7.08
N VAL A 360 21.70 -13.04 7.01
CA VAL A 360 20.50 -12.23 6.83
C VAL A 360 20.64 -11.45 5.52
N ARG A 361 19.69 -11.63 4.63
CA ARG A 361 19.62 -10.94 3.34
C ARG A 361 18.40 -10.04 3.31
N LEU A 362 18.58 -8.77 2.94
CA LEU A 362 17.50 -7.86 2.64
C LEU A 362 16.92 -8.23 1.26
N ILE A 363 15.61 -8.37 1.17
CA ILE A 363 14.90 -8.66 -0.09
C ILE A 363 14.40 -7.36 -0.68
N HIS A 364 13.60 -6.61 0.07
CA HIS A 364 13.16 -5.27 -0.31
C HIS A 364 12.95 -4.39 0.93
N SER A 365 12.78 -3.09 0.72
CA SER A 365 12.52 -2.12 1.77
C SER A 365 11.79 -0.90 1.22
N GLY A 366 11.07 -0.20 2.11
CA GLY A 366 10.43 1.09 1.83
C GLY A 366 10.49 1.96 3.08
N ASP A 367 10.61 3.28 2.87
CA ASP A 367 10.63 4.22 3.98
C ASP A 367 9.24 4.45 4.56
N PRO A 368 9.12 4.73 5.86
CA PRO A 368 7.89 5.28 6.44
C PRO A 368 7.70 6.72 5.98
N CYS A 369 6.45 7.16 5.96
CA CYS A 369 6.08 8.52 5.62
C CYS A 369 5.14 9.10 6.69
N LEU A 370 5.33 10.37 7.04
CA LEU A 370 4.42 11.11 7.90
C LEU A 370 4.30 12.55 7.40
N ILE A 371 3.10 12.96 7.03
CA ILE A 371 2.81 14.28 6.49
C ILE A 371 2.20 15.12 7.60
N PRO A 372 2.72 16.33 7.91
CA PRO A 372 2.14 17.24 8.88
C PRO A 372 0.71 17.60 8.48
N VAL A 373 -0.21 17.52 9.44
CA VAL A 373 -1.64 17.84 9.20
C VAL A 373 -1.87 19.31 8.85
N ASP A 374 -0.98 20.21 9.23
CA ASP A 374 -1.01 21.65 8.89
C ASP A 374 -0.44 21.96 7.49
N ASN A 375 0.03 20.95 6.77
CA ASN A 375 0.47 21.10 5.37
C ASN A 375 -0.67 21.74 4.54
N PRO A 376 -0.40 22.78 3.72
CA PRO A 376 -1.44 23.51 2.99
C PRO A 376 -2.29 22.62 2.07
N TYR A 377 -1.71 21.56 1.48
CA TYR A 377 -2.43 20.63 0.61
C TYR A 377 -3.32 19.67 1.41
N ILE A 378 -2.88 19.24 2.59
CA ILE A 378 -3.71 18.47 3.54
C ILE A 378 -4.90 19.32 4.00
N GLN A 379 -4.68 20.59 4.32
CA GLN A 379 -5.75 21.50 4.70
C GLN A 379 -6.73 21.80 3.55
N ALA A 380 -6.25 21.89 2.31
CA ALA A 380 -7.13 22.01 1.14
C ALA A 380 -7.98 20.76 0.93
N ALA A 381 -7.38 19.57 1.07
CA ALA A 381 -8.10 18.29 1.02
C ALA A 381 -9.16 18.18 2.14
N THR A 382 -8.81 18.60 3.36
CA THR A 382 -9.74 18.64 4.51
C THR A 382 -10.97 19.48 4.20
N ARG A 383 -10.80 20.70 3.64
CA ARG A 383 -11.93 21.56 3.26
C ARG A 383 -12.77 20.97 2.14
N ALA A 384 -12.12 20.37 1.14
CA ALA A 384 -12.81 19.73 0.02
C ALA A 384 -13.66 18.53 0.47
N LEU A 385 -13.10 17.68 1.33
CA LEU A 385 -13.82 16.54 1.89
C LEU A 385 -14.98 16.99 2.77
N HIS A 386 -14.77 17.99 3.63
CA HIS A 386 -15.85 18.54 4.47
C HIS A 386 -17.02 19.09 3.58
N GLU A 387 -16.70 19.80 2.49
CA GLU A 387 -17.74 20.32 1.58
C GLU A 387 -18.55 19.19 0.93
N VAL A 388 -17.90 18.10 0.53
CA VAL A 388 -18.56 17.00 -0.19
C VAL A 388 -19.32 16.05 0.74
N TRP A 389 -18.73 15.74 1.91
CA TRP A 389 -19.27 14.73 2.82
C TRP A 389 -20.14 15.31 3.93
N GLY A 390 -20.07 16.63 4.17
CA GLY A 390 -20.83 17.32 5.23
C GLY A 390 -20.43 16.90 6.63
N LYS A 391 -19.22 16.37 6.81
CA LYS A 391 -18.64 15.91 8.08
C LYS A 391 -17.20 16.37 8.18
N ASP A 392 -16.70 16.47 9.41
CA ASP A 392 -15.29 16.73 9.65
C ASP A 392 -14.42 15.56 9.20
N THR A 393 -13.30 15.89 8.59
CA THR A 393 -12.31 14.92 8.14
C THR A 393 -11.50 14.40 9.32
N VAL A 394 -11.33 13.09 9.39
CA VAL A 394 -10.44 12.46 10.35
C VAL A 394 -9.08 12.17 9.74
N PHE A 395 -8.03 12.24 10.58
CA PHE A 395 -6.68 11.93 10.19
C PHE A 395 -6.27 10.59 10.79
N ILE A 396 -5.82 9.69 9.94
CA ILE A 396 -5.35 8.36 10.34
C ILE A 396 -3.91 8.16 9.87
N ARG A 397 -3.26 7.15 10.45
CA ARG A 397 -2.08 6.54 9.84
C ARG A 397 -2.46 5.12 9.38
N SER A 398 -1.81 4.61 8.35
CA SER A 398 -2.03 3.24 7.89
C SER A 398 -0.92 2.30 8.36
N GLY A 399 -1.32 1.07 8.66
CA GLY A 399 -0.39 -0.03 8.91
C GLY A 399 0.29 -0.53 7.64
N GLY A 400 -0.29 -0.26 6.48
CA GLY A 400 0.24 -0.60 5.17
C GLY A 400 1.41 0.28 4.75
N SER A 401 2.03 -0.09 3.65
CA SER A 401 3.10 0.68 3.01
C SER A 401 2.74 0.83 1.54
N ILE A 402 2.86 2.04 1.04
CA ILE A 402 2.84 2.35 -0.39
C ILE A 402 4.26 2.85 -0.69
N PRO A 403 5.16 1.97 -1.17
CA PRO A 403 6.60 2.25 -1.21
C PRO A 403 6.95 3.53 -1.95
N ILE A 404 6.26 3.82 -3.04
CA ILE A 404 6.50 5.00 -3.88
C ILE A 404 6.25 6.33 -3.16
N VAL A 405 5.39 6.36 -2.14
CA VAL A 405 5.14 7.57 -1.34
C VAL A 405 6.40 7.99 -0.60
N GLY A 406 7.16 7.01 -0.06
CA GLY A 406 8.48 7.27 0.52
C GLY A 406 9.50 7.74 -0.50
N ASP A 407 9.47 7.22 -1.73
CA ASP A 407 10.35 7.64 -2.82
C ASP A 407 10.02 9.05 -3.32
N PHE A 408 8.74 9.44 -3.35
CA PHE A 408 8.33 10.81 -3.67
C PHE A 408 8.88 11.82 -2.66
N ASP A 409 8.82 11.50 -1.37
CA ASP A 409 9.42 12.35 -0.33
C ASP A 409 10.96 12.39 -0.49
N ARG A 410 11.61 11.24 -0.56
CA ARG A 410 13.07 11.13 -0.60
C ARG A 410 13.70 11.75 -1.84
N HIS A 411 13.17 11.47 -3.02
CA HIS A 411 13.80 11.83 -4.30
C HIS A 411 13.27 13.12 -4.89
N LEU A 412 12.03 13.48 -4.59
CA LEU A 412 11.36 14.64 -5.15
C LEU A 412 11.04 15.72 -4.10
N GLY A 413 11.11 15.40 -2.79
CA GLY A 413 10.73 16.30 -1.71
C GLY A 413 9.23 16.62 -1.69
N LEU A 414 8.37 15.71 -2.19
CA LEU A 414 6.94 15.94 -2.33
C LEU A 414 6.17 15.41 -1.12
N PRO A 415 5.42 16.26 -0.41
CA PRO A 415 4.41 15.79 0.52
C PRO A 415 3.29 15.08 -0.26
N SER A 416 2.79 13.96 0.25
CA SER A 416 1.71 13.19 -0.38
C SER A 416 0.36 13.47 0.26
N VAL A 417 -0.63 13.85 -0.52
CA VAL A 417 -2.03 13.91 -0.11
C VAL A 417 -2.66 12.56 -0.42
N MET A 418 -2.84 11.74 0.62
CA MET A 418 -3.43 10.41 0.51
C MET A 418 -4.92 10.47 0.86
N MET A 419 -5.76 10.48 -0.19
CA MET A 419 -7.20 10.63 -0.13
C MET A 419 -7.86 9.38 -0.68
N GLY A 420 -8.01 8.35 0.16
CA GLY A 420 -8.60 7.08 -0.21
C GLY A 420 -10.11 7.01 0.03
N PHE A 421 -10.75 6.10 -0.71
CA PHE A 421 -12.21 5.94 -0.71
C PHE A 421 -12.65 4.47 -0.59
N GLY A 422 -11.72 3.55 -0.40
CA GLY A 422 -11.99 2.16 0.00
C GLY A 422 -12.66 2.08 1.38
N LEU A 423 -13.15 0.92 1.72
CA LEU A 423 -13.71 0.61 3.04
C LEU A 423 -12.98 -0.60 3.66
N PRO A 424 -12.93 -0.71 5.00
CA PRO A 424 -12.26 -1.83 5.66
C PRO A 424 -12.79 -3.22 5.28
N ASP A 425 -14.04 -3.30 4.80
CA ASP A 425 -14.68 -4.55 4.38
C ASP A 425 -14.64 -4.78 2.85
N ASP A 426 -13.77 -4.08 2.13
CA ASP A 426 -13.66 -4.19 0.67
C ASP A 426 -12.88 -5.41 0.19
N ASN A 427 -12.36 -6.24 1.11
CA ASN A 427 -11.66 -7.49 0.83
C ASN A 427 -10.44 -7.32 -0.11
N LEU A 428 -9.59 -6.33 0.17
CA LEU A 428 -8.34 -6.13 -0.56
C LEU A 428 -7.53 -7.44 -0.54
N HIS A 429 -6.93 -7.81 -1.68
CA HIS A 429 -6.12 -9.03 -1.89
C HIS A 429 -6.86 -10.35 -1.64
N ALA A 430 -8.19 -10.32 -1.38
CA ALA A 430 -9.01 -11.49 -1.10
C ALA A 430 -10.10 -11.70 -2.18
N PRO A 431 -10.75 -12.89 -2.23
CA PRO A 431 -11.92 -13.09 -3.07
C PRO A 431 -13.07 -12.15 -2.73
N ASN A 432 -13.87 -11.81 -3.74
CA ASN A 432 -14.99 -10.87 -3.64
C ASN A 432 -14.59 -9.43 -3.26
N GLU A 433 -13.40 -9.01 -3.69
CA GLU A 433 -13.03 -7.59 -3.64
C GLU A 433 -14.14 -6.74 -4.23
N LYS A 434 -14.42 -5.59 -3.58
CA LYS A 434 -15.51 -4.72 -3.99
C LYS A 434 -15.14 -3.25 -3.82
N PHE A 435 -15.81 -2.38 -4.56
CA PHE A 435 -15.79 -0.95 -4.35
C PHE A 435 -17.20 -0.43 -4.18
N HIS A 436 -17.44 0.37 -3.14
CA HIS A 436 -18.74 0.97 -2.89
C HIS A 436 -19.05 2.03 -3.95
N LEU A 437 -20.12 1.85 -4.74
CA LEU A 437 -20.45 2.73 -5.86
C LEU A 437 -20.64 4.20 -5.46
N LYS A 438 -21.19 4.45 -4.28
CA LYS A 438 -21.32 5.80 -3.76
C LYS A 438 -19.97 6.45 -3.45
N ASN A 439 -18.99 5.67 -3.00
CA ASN A 439 -17.63 6.17 -2.75
C ASN A 439 -16.92 6.51 -4.06
N PHE A 440 -17.14 5.75 -5.13
CA PHE A 440 -16.63 6.10 -6.46
C PHE A 440 -17.19 7.46 -6.94
N GLU A 441 -18.49 7.71 -6.79
CA GLU A 441 -19.13 8.98 -7.12
C GLU A 441 -18.60 10.14 -6.24
N LEU A 442 -18.59 9.94 -4.92
CA LEU A 442 -18.11 10.95 -3.98
C LEU A 442 -16.61 11.20 -4.10
N GLY A 443 -15.82 10.18 -4.45
CA GLY A 443 -14.39 10.29 -4.71
C GLY A 443 -14.10 11.23 -5.88
N ILE A 444 -14.77 11.04 -7.03
CA ILE A 444 -14.64 11.94 -8.17
C ILE A 444 -14.98 13.38 -7.75
N THR A 445 -16.09 13.56 -7.03
CA THR A 445 -16.51 14.88 -6.55
C THR A 445 -15.49 15.50 -5.60
N SER A 446 -14.94 14.71 -4.68
CA SER A 446 -13.94 15.15 -3.70
C SER A 446 -12.64 15.59 -4.37
N ILE A 447 -12.17 14.82 -5.37
CA ILE A 447 -10.98 15.17 -6.15
C ILE A 447 -11.19 16.45 -6.95
N ILE A 448 -12.34 16.62 -7.62
CA ILE A 448 -12.69 17.88 -8.32
C ILE A 448 -12.60 19.05 -7.35
N ARG A 449 -13.23 18.94 -6.17
CA ARG A 449 -13.23 20.02 -5.16
C ARG A 449 -11.85 20.29 -4.60
N PHE A 450 -11.06 19.25 -4.36
CA PHE A 450 -9.68 19.40 -3.91
C PHE A 450 -8.83 20.17 -4.92
N LEU A 451 -8.95 19.84 -6.21
CA LEU A 451 -8.21 20.54 -7.26
C LEU A 451 -8.67 22.00 -7.40
N GLU A 452 -9.99 22.26 -7.32
CA GLU A 452 -10.55 23.61 -7.32
C GLU A 452 -10.08 24.43 -6.10
N GLU A 453 -10.05 23.82 -4.90
CA GLU A 453 -9.61 24.47 -3.66
C GLU A 453 -8.12 24.80 -3.70
N THR A 454 -7.30 23.87 -4.21
CA THR A 454 -5.85 24.04 -4.35
C THR A 454 -5.49 25.09 -5.40
N GLY A 455 -6.36 25.29 -6.39
CA GLY A 455 -6.20 26.31 -7.45
C GLY A 455 -6.64 27.72 -7.07
N ARG A 456 -7.20 27.95 -5.88
CA ARG A 456 -7.59 29.29 -5.40
C ARG A 456 -6.38 30.08 -4.94
#